data_7394388f19a4c47ddc9012d38c26b057
#
_entry.id   7394388f19a4c47ddc9012d38c26b057
#
_cell.length_a   1.000
_cell.length_b   1.000
_cell.length_c   1.000
_cell.angle_alpha   90.00
_cell.angle_beta   90.00
_cell.angle_gamma   90.00
#
_symmetry.space_group_name_H-M   'P 1'
#
loop_
_entity.id
_entity.type
_entity.pdbx_description
1 polymer ?
#
loop_
_entity_poly.entity_id
_entity_poly.type
_entity_poly.pdbx_seq_one_letter_code
_entity_poly.pdbx_strand_id
1 'polypeptide(L)'
;MIIFIGFISDFSGVIFDFALIFDKPVIYTNPQFDISQYDAWWLPTSLWTTSALPRIGRELNSENMESLKTLIDACLEDSCYVTGRNDVKHETWEHCGEGAERVVDYLLHKYDELTRTEEDK
;
A
#
# COMPACT_ATOMS: atom_id res chain seq x y z
N MET A 1 -14.03 22.21 0.46
CA MET A 1 -13.86 20.73 0.55
C MET A 1 -13.16 20.28 -0.73
N ILE A 2 -11.95 19.77 -0.61
CA ILE A 2 -11.21 19.24 -1.76
C ILE A 2 -11.67 17.79 -1.95
N ILE A 3 -12.35 17.50 -3.04
CA ILE A 3 -12.78 16.14 -3.39
C ILE A 3 -11.70 15.54 -4.28
N PHE A 4 -10.83 14.70 -3.71
CA PHE A 4 -9.92 13.89 -4.50
C PHE A 4 -10.70 12.75 -5.16
N ILE A 5 -10.79 12.79 -6.50
CA ILE A 5 -11.50 11.76 -7.28
C ILE A 5 -10.56 10.55 -7.50
N GLY A 6 -9.27 10.78 -7.60
CA GLY A 6 -8.24 9.76 -7.80
C GLY A 6 -6.85 10.36 -7.63
N PHE A 7 -5.83 9.52 -7.72
CA PHE A 7 -4.42 9.88 -7.57
C PHE A 7 -3.60 9.28 -8.71
N ILE A 8 -2.76 10.09 -9.32
CA ILE A 8 -1.82 9.65 -10.36
C ILE A 8 -0.43 9.75 -9.79
N SER A 9 0.32 8.65 -9.80
CA SER A 9 1.67 8.57 -9.24
C SER A 9 2.52 7.53 -9.96
N ASP A 10 3.77 7.46 -9.55
CA ASP A 10 4.65 6.33 -9.84
C ASP A 10 4.28 5.11 -8.96
N PHE A 11 5.21 4.18 -8.78
CA PHE A 11 5.04 2.99 -7.91
C PHE A 11 5.47 3.23 -6.45
N SER A 12 5.60 4.48 -6.00
CA SER A 12 6.03 4.80 -4.64
C SER A 12 5.01 4.39 -3.59
N GLY A 13 5.47 4.21 -2.34
CA GLY A 13 4.63 3.76 -1.23
C GLY A 13 3.41 4.65 -0.96
N VAL A 14 3.48 5.95 -1.26
CA VAL A 14 2.39 6.90 -1.06
C VAL A 14 1.11 6.53 -1.84
N ILE A 15 1.24 5.76 -2.92
CA ILE A 15 0.08 5.31 -3.69
C ILE A 15 -0.83 4.38 -2.88
N PHE A 16 -0.22 3.52 -2.04
CA PHE A 16 -0.97 2.64 -1.14
C PHE A 16 -1.62 3.43 0.00
N ASP A 17 -0.90 4.39 0.59
CA ASP A 17 -1.47 5.27 1.61
C ASP A 17 -2.71 5.99 1.07
N PHE A 18 -2.62 6.55 -0.14
CA PHE A 18 -3.76 7.21 -0.76
C PHE A 18 -4.92 6.23 -1.02
N ALA A 19 -4.65 5.11 -1.68
CA ALA A 19 -5.69 4.14 -2.04
C ALA A 19 -6.42 3.58 -0.82
N LEU A 20 -5.68 3.25 0.25
CA LEU A 20 -6.21 2.56 1.42
C LEU A 20 -6.83 3.50 2.46
N ILE A 21 -6.33 4.74 2.59
CA ILE A 21 -6.86 5.73 3.53
C ILE A 21 -8.13 6.37 2.95
N PHE A 22 -8.09 6.80 1.68
CA PHE A 22 -9.19 7.54 1.06
C PHE A 22 -10.19 6.66 0.34
N ASP A 23 -9.91 5.37 0.24
CA ASP A 23 -10.72 4.39 -0.51
C ASP A 23 -11.01 4.84 -1.95
N LYS A 24 -9.96 5.29 -2.64
CA LYS A 24 -10.03 5.78 -4.02
C LYS A 24 -9.09 5.00 -4.92
N PRO A 25 -9.49 4.74 -6.18
CA PRO A 25 -8.61 4.11 -7.14
C PRO A 25 -7.42 5.02 -7.49
N VAL A 26 -6.35 4.39 -7.92
CA VAL A 26 -5.12 5.06 -8.32
C VAL A 26 -4.80 4.76 -9.78
N ILE A 27 -4.08 5.69 -10.39
CA ILE A 27 -3.46 5.49 -11.69
C ILE A 27 -1.95 5.55 -11.46
N TYR A 28 -1.25 4.50 -11.88
CA TYR A 28 0.17 4.38 -11.63
C TYR A 28 0.96 4.17 -12.91
N THR A 29 2.17 4.68 -12.94
CA THR A 29 3.13 4.33 -13.96
C THR A 29 3.99 3.19 -13.44
N ASN A 30 4.20 2.17 -14.28
CA ASN A 30 5.05 1.04 -13.95
C ASN A 30 6.28 1.06 -14.86
N PRO A 31 7.31 1.85 -14.55
CA PRO A 31 8.55 1.76 -15.28
C PRO A 31 9.09 0.33 -15.12
N GLN A 32 9.64 -0.22 -16.18
CA GLN A 32 10.32 -1.51 -16.12
C GLN A 32 11.51 -1.38 -15.14
N PHE A 33 11.24 -1.74 -13.90
CA PHE A 33 12.17 -1.57 -12.82
C PHE A 33 13.12 -2.76 -12.77
N ASP A 34 14.38 -2.51 -13.11
CA ASP A 34 15.42 -3.54 -13.02
C ASP A 34 15.85 -3.71 -11.56
N ILE A 35 15.32 -4.76 -10.92
CA ILE A 35 15.65 -5.11 -9.52
C ILE A 35 17.08 -5.67 -9.37
N SER A 36 17.76 -6.01 -10.47
CA SER A 36 19.11 -6.59 -10.42
C SER A 36 20.14 -5.64 -9.80
N GLN A 37 19.88 -4.33 -9.83
CA GLN A 37 20.75 -3.29 -9.28
C GLN A 37 20.52 -3.06 -7.78
N TYR A 38 19.50 -3.68 -7.18
CA TYR A 38 19.13 -3.53 -5.78
C TYR A 38 19.36 -4.84 -5.03
N ASP A 39 19.51 -4.73 -3.72
CA ASP A 39 19.72 -5.89 -2.84
C ASP A 39 18.41 -6.71 -2.65
N ALA A 40 17.68 -6.90 -3.72
CA ALA A 40 16.44 -7.68 -3.80
C ALA A 40 16.46 -8.70 -4.95
N TRP A 41 17.54 -8.79 -5.70
CA TRP A 41 17.68 -9.67 -6.86
C TRP A 41 17.58 -11.17 -6.49
N TRP A 42 17.85 -11.50 -5.24
CA TRP A 42 17.82 -12.87 -4.69
C TRP A 42 16.42 -13.31 -4.24
N LEU A 43 15.42 -12.41 -4.24
CA LEU A 43 14.06 -12.77 -3.86
C LEU A 43 13.46 -13.72 -4.90
N PRO A 44 12.92 -14.87 -4.47
CA PRO A 44 12.36 -15.87 -5.38
C PRO A 44 10.99 -15.43 -5.97
N THR A 45 10.40 -14.38 -5.43
CA THR A 45 9.08 -13.88 -5.82
C THR A 45 9.13 -12.41 -6.16
N SER A 46 8.21 -11.97 -7.02
CA SER A 46 8.00 -10.55 -7.30
C SER A 46 7.67 -9.78 -6.01
N LEU A 47 8.09 -8.51 -5.97
CA LEU A 47 7.73 -7.64 -4.85
C LEU A 47 6.20 -7.58 -4.71
N TRP A 48 5.70 -7.67 -3.48
CA TRP A 48 4.27 -7.59 -3.19
C TRP A 48 3.63 -6.35 -3.79
N THR A 49 4.29 -5.20 -3.73
CA THR A 49 3.82 -3.94 -4.31
C THR A 49 3.46 -4.07 -5.79
N THR A 50 4.28 -4.80 -6.58
CA THR A 50 4.03 -5.03 -8.00
C THR A 50 2.75 -5.84 -8.24
N SER A 51 2.45 -6.81 -7.37
CA SER A 51 1.24 -7.63 -7.47
C SER A 51 -0.01 -6.93 -6.92
N ALA A 52 0.16 -5.98 -6.00
CA ALA A 52 -0.94 -5.24 -5.38
C ALA A 52 -1.44 -4.07 -6.25
N LEU A 53 -0.55 -3.40 -6.99
CA LEU A 53 -0.90 -2.23 -7.81
C LEU A 53 -2.08 -2.47 -8.79
N PRO A 54 -2.12 -3.55 -9.59
CA PRO A 54 -3.25 -3.80 -10.50
C PRO A 54 -4.59 -4.03 -9.80
N ARG A 55 -4.57 -4.34 -8.53
CA ARG A 55 -5.77 -4.59 -7.70
C ARG A 55 -6.39 -3.30 -7.17
N ILE A 56 -5.59 -2.23 -7.04
CA ILE A 56 -6.02 -0.94 -6.48
C ILE A 56 -6.20 0.16 -7.51
N GLY A 57 -5.81 -0.08 -8.76
CA GLY A 57 -5.89 0.91 -9.82
C GLY A 57 -5.42 0.42 -11.18
N ARG A 58 -5.17 1.36 -12.09
CA ARG A 58 -4.78 1.11 -13.47
C ARG A 58 -3.42 1.68 -13.81
N GLU A 59 -2.72 0.96 -14.68
CA GLU A 59 -1.45 1.41 -15.23
C GLU A 59 -1.66 2.46 -16.33
N LEU A 60 -0.90 3.55 -16.21
CA LEU A 60 -0.74 4.56 -17.25
C LEU A 60 0.53 4.26 -18.04
N ASN A 61 0.40 4.08 -19.34
CA ASN A 61 1.49 3.81 -20.25
C ASN A 61 1.39 4.69 -21.50
N SER A 62 2.34 4.57 -22.42
CA SER A 62 2.37 5.37 -23.64
C SER A 62 1.18 5.13 -24.56
N GLU A 63 0.55 3.96 -24.50
CA GLU A 63 -0.56 3.59 -25.38
C GLU A 63 -1.89 4.21 -24.93
N ASN A 64 -2.07 4.42 -23.61
CA ASN A 64 -3.32 4.92 -23.05
C ASN A 64 -3.26 6.37 -22.53
N MET A 65 -2.10 7.02 -22.63
CA MET A 65 -1.90 8.40 -22.16
C MET A 65 -2.83 9.41 -22.86
N GLU A 66 -3.08 9.24 -24.14
CA GLU A 66 -4.00 10.12 -24.90
C GLU A 66 -5.46 9.97 -24.45
N SER A 67 -5.80 8.85 -23.84
CA SER A 67 -7.14 8.52 -23.34
C SER A 67 -7.25 8.65 -21.81
N LEU A 68 -6.44 9.49 -21.18
CA LEU A 68 -6.35 9.59 -19.71
C LEU A 68 -7.70 9.82 -19.04
N LYS A 69 -8.57 10.66 -19.62
CA LYS A 69 -9.91 10.88 -19.07
C LYS A 69 -10.73 9.60 -19.04
N THR A 70 -10.74 8.84 -20.13
CA THR A 70 -11.45 7.56 -20.21
C THR A 70 -10.87 6.55 -19.22
N LEU A 71 -9.55 6.56 -19.01
CA LEU A 71 -8.88 5.72 -18.03
C LEU A 71 -9.33 6.04 -16.61
N ILE A 72 -9.42 7.34 -16.27
CA ILE A 72 -9.89 7.81 -14.97
C ILE A 72 -11.35 7.39 -14.75
N ASP A 73 -12.23 7.68 -15.71
CA ASP A 73 -13.64 7.36 -15.62
C ASP A 73 -13.85 5.86 -15.43
N ALA A 74 -13.18 5.03 -16.23
CA ALA A 74 -13.24 3.58 -16.11
C ALA A 74 -12.72 3.07 -14.76
N CYS A 75 -11.67 3.70 -14.23
CA CYS A 75 -11.10 3.33 -12.94
C CYS A 75 -12.04 3.66 -11.76
N LEU A 76 -12.82 4.73 -11.90
CA LEU A 76 -13.80 5.14 -10.88
C LEU A 76 -15.07 4.28 -10.91
N GLU A 77 -15.49 3.84 -12.08
CA GLU A 77 -16.72 3.08 -12.28
C GLU A 77 -16.55 1.58 -12.01
N ASP A 78 -15.34 1.05 -12.12
CA ASP A 78 -15.08 -0.38 -12.00
C ASP A 78 -15.04 -0.84 -10.53
N SER A 79 -16.06 -1.60 -10.14
CA SER A 79 -16.19 -2.14 -8.78
C SER A 79 -15.07 -3.13 -8.39
N CYS A 80 -14.33 -3.67 -9.35
CA CYS A 80 -13.22 -4.59 -9.04
C CYS A 80 -12.14 -3.91 -8.21
N TYR A 81 -11.90 -2.60 -8.38
CA TYR A 81 -10.95 -1.85 -7.59
C TYR A 81 -11.42 -1.59 -6.15
N VAL A 82 -12.73 -1.57 -5.90
CA VAL A 82 -13.26 -1.51 -4.53
C VAL A 82 -12.92 -2.79 -3.78
N THR A 83 -13.20 -3.94 -4.39
CA THR A 83 -12.84 -5.25 -3.82
C THR A 83 -11.33 -5.37 -3.65
N GLY A 84 -10.56 -5.03 -4.69
CA GLY A 84 -9.10 -5.10 -4.65
C GLY A 84 -8.48 -4.25 -3.54
N ARG A 85 -8.97 -3.01 -3.32
CA ARG A 85 -8.50 -2.17 -2.21
C ARG A 85 -8.83 -2.77 -0.86
N ASN A 86 -10.02 -3.33 -0.69
CA ASN A 86 -10.38 -4.02 0.55
C ASN A 86 -9.47 -5.21 0.83
N ASP A 87 -9.21 -6.04 -0.17
CA ASP A 87 -8.32 -7.18 -0.03
C ASP A 87 -6.90 -6.75 0.32
N VAL A 88 -6.35 -5.76 -0.40
CA VAL A 88 -5.03 -5.19 -0.13
C VAL A 88 -4.95 -4.58 1.27
N LYS A 89 -6.01 -3.91 1.72
CA LYS A 89 -6.09 -3.34 3.07
C LYS A 89 -6.04 -4.43 4.14
N HIS A 90 -6.75 -5.53 3.95
CA HIS A 90 -6.73 -6.66 4.88
C HIS A 90 -5.38 -7.40 4.89
N GLU A 91 -4.67 -7.41 3.76
CA GLU A 91 -3.32 -7.99 3.67
C GLU A 91 -2.25 -7.15 4.37
N THR A 92 -2.45 -5.83 4.44
CA THR A 92 -1.41 -4.89 4.90
C THR A 92 -1.65 -4.33 6.29
N TRP A 93 -2.92 -4.17 6.67
CA TRP A 93 -3.29 -3.51 7.91
C TRP A 93 -3.96 -4.47 8.88
N GLU A 94 -3.18 -4.90 9.85
CA GLU A 94 -3.69 -5.55 11.06
C GLU A 94 -4.03 -4.48 12.10
N HIS A 95 -5.01 -4.77 12.94
CA HIS A 95 -5.35 -3.94 14.11
C HIS A 95 -5.56 -2.45 13.80
N CYS A 96 -6.35 -2.16 12.76
CA CYS A 96 -6.67 -0.79 12.37
C CYS A 96 -7.26 0.02 13.54
N GLY A 97 -6.61 1.16 13.84
CA GLY A 97 -6.99 2.03 14.97
C GLY A 97 -6.40 1.66 16.32
N GLU A 98 -5.86 0.45 16.51
CA GLU A 98 -5.31 -0.03 17.78
C GLU A 98 -3.78 0.04 17.85
N GLY A 99 -3.11 0.44 16.77
CA GLY A 99 -1.65 0.32 16.64
C GLY A 99 -0.87 1.02 17.77
N ALA A 100 -1.26 2.24 18.15
CA ALA A 100 -0.59 2.99 19.19
C ALA A 100 -0.75 2.33 20.57
N GLU A 101 -1.96 1.87 20.92
CA GLU A 101 -2.27 1.19 22.18
C GLU A 101 -1.46 -0.11 22.30
N ARG A 102 -1.45 -0.92 21.24
CA ARG A 102 -0.71 -2.19 21.21
C ARG A 102 0.79 -2.01 21.34
N VAL A 103 1.35 -0.95 20.74
CA VAL A 103 2.77 -0.63 20.90
C VAL A 103 3.09 -0.24 22.35
N VAL A 104 2.24 0.58 22.97
CA VAL A 104 2.41 0.97 24.39
C VAL A 104 2.34 -0.24 25.30
N ASP A 105 1.34 -1.11 25.13
CA ASP A 105 1.19 -2.32 25.93
C ASP A 105 2.40 -3.25 25.77
N TYR A 106 2.89 -3.43 24.56
CA TYR A 106 4.09 -4.22 24.31
C TYR A 106 5.33 -3.64 25.00
N LEU A 107 5.53 -2.32 24.91
CA LEU A 107 6.67 -1.65 25.55
C LEU A 107 6.63 -1.73 27.08
N LEU A 108 5.44 -1.54 27.67
CA LEU A 108 5.26 -1.67 29.12
C LEU A 108 5.54 -3.11 29.58
N HIS A 109 5.01 -4.10 28.85
CA HIS A 109 5.26 -5.50 29.18
C HIS A 109 6.76 -5.85 29.09
N LYS A 110 7.44 -5.38 28.05
CA LYS A 110 8.89 -5.58 27.92
C LYS A 110 9.71 -4.86 28.99
N TYR A 111 9.30 -3.68 29.38
CA TYR A 111 9.94 -2.96 30.47
C TYR A 111 9.84 -3.74 31.79
N ASP A 112 8.65 -4.26 32.11
CA ASP A 112 8.42 -5.06 33.33
C ASP A 112 9.23 -6.37 33.30
N GLU A 113 9.33 -7.04 32.18
CA GLU A 113 10.17 -8.24 32.04
C GLU A 113 11.64 -7.94 32.33
N LEU A 114 12.17 -6.85 31.79
CA LEU A 114 13.58 -6.47 31.93
C LEU A 114 13.91 -6.06 33.38
N THR A 115 13.03 -5.29 34.03
CA THR A 115 13.25 -4.82 35.41
C THR A 115 13.19 -5.96 36.40
N ARG A 116 12.30 -6.95 36.22
CA ARG A 116 12.25 -8.15 37.12
C ARG A 116 13.51 -9.00 37.03
N THR A 117 14.10 -9.09 35.81
CA THR A 117 15.33 -9.87 35.62
C THR A 117 16.56 -9.22 36.29
N GLU A 118 16.53 -7.91 36.56
CA GLU A 118 17.61 -7.20 37.27
C GLU A 118 17.47 -7.29 38.77
N GLU A 119 16.25 -7.41 39.31
CA GLU A 119 16.02 -7.58 40.78
C GLU A 119 16.36 -8.99 41.29
N ASP A 120 16.38 -9.99 40.42
CA ASP A 120 16.70 -11.39 40.74
C ASP A 120 18.22 -11.71 40.65
N LYS A 121 19.09 -10.74 40.44
CA LYS A 121 20.55 -10.88 40.36
C LYS A 121 21.25 -10.26 41.56
#